data_a261581cb456364996a66f1e8e0a3898
#
_entry.id   a261581cb456364996a66f1e8e0a3898
#
_cell.length_a   1.000
_cell.length_b   1.000
_cell.length_c   1.000
_cell.angle_alpha   90.00
_cell.angle_beta   90.00
_cell.angle_gamma   90.00
#
_symmetry.space_group_name_H-M   'P 1'
#
loop_
_entity.id
_entity.type
_entity.pdbx_description
1 polymer ?
#
loop_
_entity_poly.entity_id
_entity_poly.type
_entity_poly.pdbx_seq_one_letter_code
_entity_poly.pdbx_strand_id
1 'polypeptide(L)'
;NLNIKTILIIGLFQIFSLIPGVSRAGITITVARILKFNRVDSSKISFLLSIPALAGASFLGLKDVFEKSFEFNYLVIIAIVSSFIFSFTTVKFFLEYINKFSMNAFVIYRIIVAIVLFFIIYI
;
A
#
# COMPACT_ATOMS: atom_id res chain seq x y z
N ASN A 1 -4.63 -8.76 20.52
CA ASN A 1 -5.40 -9.81 19.85
C ASN A 1 -6.17 -9.21 18.69
N LEU A 2 -6.04 -9.82 17.53
CA LEU A 2 -6.80 -9.47 16.33
C LEU A 2 -8.27 -9.81 16.59
N ASN A 3 -9.12 -8.78 16.71
CA ASN A 3 -10.54 -8.95 16.93
C ASN A 3 -11.30 -8.28 15.77
N ILE A 4 -12.49 -8.75 15.45
CA ILE A 4 -13.31 -8.18 14.38
C ILE A 4 -13.49 -6.67 14.56
N LYS A 5 -13.66 -6.19 15.78
CA LYS A 5 -13.75 -4.74 16.08
C LYS A 5 -12.51 -3.97 15.64
N THR A 6 -11.31 -4.50 15.91
CA THR A 6 -10.03 -3.84 15.51
C THR A 6 -9.86 -3.83 14.01
N ILE A 7 -10.24 -4.90 13.33
CA ILE A 7 -10.18 -4.98 11.85
C ILE A 7 -11.16 -3.97 11.23
N LEU A 8 -12.37 -3.87 11.76
CA LEU A 8 -13.37 -2.90 11.28
C LEU A 8 -12.91 -1.45 11.50
N ILE A 9 -12.29 -1.14 12.63
CA ILE A 9 -11.73 0.19 12.89
C ILE A 9 -10.64 0.50 11.87
N ILE A 10 -9.68 -0.40 11.65
CA ILE A 10 -8.60 -0.20 10.68
C ILE A 10 -9.17 -0.03 9.26
N GLY A 11 -10.18 -0.84 8.90
CA GLY A 11 -10.87 -0.76 7.62
C GLY A 11 -11.63 0.57 7.43
N LEU A 12 -12.29 1.07 8.46
CA LEU A 12 -12.95 2.37 8.43
C LEU A 12 -11.95 3.51 8.18
N PHE A 13 -10.83 3.51 8.88
CA PHE A 13 -9.80 4.51 8.67
C PHE A 13 -9.13 4.42 7.28
N GLN A 14 -9.21 3.28 6.61
CA GLN A 14 -8.76 3.14 5.22
C GLN A 14 -9.52 4.06 4.26
N ILE A 15 -10.73 4.53 4.59
CA ILE A 15 -11.50 5.48 3.79
C ILE A 15 -10.70 6.78 3.57
N PHE A 16 -9.91 7.21 4.55
CA PHE A 16 -9.05 8.39 4.40
C PHE A 16 -7.97 8.24 3.34
N SER A 17 -7.69 7.02 2.89
CA SER A 17 -6.77 6.80 1.76
C SER A 17 -7.32 7.26 0.41
N LEU A 18 -8.59 7.60 0.33
CA LEU A 18 -9.20 8.22 -0.85
C LEU A 18 -8.76 9.68 -1.04
N ILE A 19 -8.24 10.31 0.01
CA ILE A 19 -7.70 11.66 -0.06
C ILE A 19 -6.39 11.63 -0.85
N PRO A 20 -6.23 12.43 -1.92
CA PRO A 20 -5.00 12.48 -2.69
C PRO A 20 -3.77 12.77 -1.79
N GLY A 21 -2.70 11.99 -1.98
CA GLY A 21 -1.47 12.11 -1.18
C GLY A 21 -1.45 11.28 0.11
N VAL A 22 -2.57 10.76 0.58
CA VAL A 22 -2.61 9.88 1.74
C VAL A 22 -2.22 8.46 1.33
N SER A 23 -1.18 7.93 1.97
CA SER A 23 -0.77 6.55 1.75
C SER A 23 -1.73 5.60 2.46
N ARG A 24 -2.37 4.68 1.69
CA ARG A 24 -3.24 3.66 2.25
C ARG A 24 -2.51 2.79 3.29
N ALA A 25 -1.32 2.29 2.96
CA ALA A 25 -0.52 1.52 3.89
C ALA A 25 -0.11 2.35 5.11
N GLY A 26 0.23 3.63 4.90
CA GLY A 26 0.58 4.54 5.98
C GLY A 26 -0.54 4.70 7.01
N ILE A 27 -1.78 4.93 6.54
CA ILE A 27 -2.91 5.13 7.46
C ILE A 27 -3.29 3.85 8.20
N THR A 28 -3.36 2.71 7.52
CA THR A 28 -3.71 1.42 8.12
C THR A 28 -2.66 0.95 9.12
N ILE A 29 -1.37 1.12 8.82
CA ILE A 29 -0.28 0.85 9.77
C ILE A 29 -0.37 1.77 10.98
N THR A 30 -0.61 3.07 10.78
CA THR A 30 -0.71 4.05 11.87
C THR A 30 -1.85 3.69 12.81
N VAL A 31 -3.04 3.40 12.29
CA VAL A 31 -4.20 3.01 13.10
C VAL A 31 -3.94 1.70 13.84
N ALA A 32 -3.35 0.70 13.19
CA ALA A 32 -2.97 -0.55 13.85
C ALA A 32 -1.96 -0.30 14.98
N ARG A 33 -1.01 0.63 14.81
CA ARG A 33 -0.06 1.05 15.85
C ARG A 33 -0.76 1.76 17.03
N ILE A 34 -1.73 2.61 16.77
CA ILE A 34 -2.56 3.26 17.81
C ILE A 34 -3.32 2.19 18.62
N LEU A 35 -3.80 1.14 17.95
CA LEU A 35 -4.43 -0.02 18.58
C LEU A 35 -3.44 -0.98 19.27
N LYS A 36 -2.19 -0.53 19.45
CA LYS A 36 -1.11 -1.23 20.18
C LYS A 36 -0.57 -2.50 19.52
N PHE A 37 -0.80 -2.71 18.23
CA PHE A 37 -0.08 -3.76 17.50
C PHE A 37 1.39 -3.41 17.33
N ASN A 38 2.27 -4.40 17.29
CA ASN A 38 3.68 -4.18 16.98
C ASN A 38 3.86 -3.76 15.51
N ARG A 39 5.07 -3.33 15.13
CA ARG A 39 5.34 -2.82 13.77
C ARG A 39 5.11 -3.87 12.70
N VAL A 40 5.58 -5.09 12.93
CA VAL A 40 5.49 -6.20 11.98
C VAL A 40 4.03 -6.61 11.78
N ASP A 41 3.27 -6.77 12.86
CA ASP A 41 1.87 -7.15 12.79
C ASP A 41 1.02 -6.05 12.14
N SER A 42 1.30 -4.78 12.47
CA SER A 42 0.62 -3.64 11.81
C SER A 42 0.83 -3.64 10.30
N SER A 43 2.04 -3.95 9.85
CA SER A 43 2.35 -4.03 8.42
C SER A 43 1.71 -5.25 7.77
N LYS A 44 1.72 -6.41 8.42
CA LYS A 44 1.02 -7.61 7.93
C LYS A 44 -0.48 -7.37 7.79
N ILE A 45 -1.13 -6.76 8.79
CA ILE A 45 -2.54 -6.40 8.74
C ILE A 45 -2.82 -5.47 7.55
N SER A 46 -1.98 -4.45 7.36
CA SER A 46 -2.09 -3.52 6.25
C SER A 46 -1.98 -4.21 4.88
N PHE A 47 -1.03 -5.13 4.72
CA PHE A 47 -0.89 -5.90 3.47
C PHE A 47 -2.07 -6.84 3.23
N LEU A 48 -2.53 -7.56 4.25
CA LEU A 48 -3.71 -8.43 4.12
C LEU A 48 -4.97 -7.63 3.76
N LEU A 49 -5.15 -6.46 4.37
CA LEU A 49 -6.28 -5.58 4.07
C LEU A 49 -6.19 -4.97 2.66
N SER A 50 -4.99 -4.97 2.07
CA SER A 50 -4.81 -4.52 0.70
C SER A 50 -5.37 -5.48 -0.35
N ILE A 51 -5.44 -6.78 -0.04
CA ILE A 51 -5.88 -7.81 -1.00
C ILE A 51 -7.30 -7.55 -1.50
N PRO A 52 -8.33 -7.42 -0.64
CA PRO A 52 -9.69 -7.14 -1.10
C PRO A 52 -9.81 -5.78 -1.79
N ALA A 53 -9.08 -4.76 -1.33
CA ALA A 53 -9.11 -3.44 -1.95
C ALA A 53 -8.51 -3.44 -3.36
N LEU A 54 -7.36 -4.12 -3.55
CA LEU A 54 -6.74 -4.26 -4.87
C LEU A 54 -7.56 -5.18 -5.79
N ALA A 55 -8.16 -6.25 -5.27
CA ALA A 55 -9.04 -7.10 -6.05
C ALA A 55 -10.25 -6.31 -6.59
N GLY A 56 -10.89 -5.48 -5.75
CA GLY A 56 -11.97 -4.61 -6.19
C GLY A 56 -11.55 -3.58 -7.25
N ALA A 57 -10.41 -2.92 -7.05
CA ALA A 57 -9.85 -1.99 -8.01
C ALA A 57 -9.50 -2.66 -9.35
N SER A 58 -8.92 -3.87 -9.29
CA SER A 58 -8.59 -4.67 -10.49
C SER A 58 -9.84 -5.08 -11.25
N PHE A 59 -10.91 -5.45 -10.54
CA PHE A 59 -12.19 -5.80 -11.16
C PHE A 59 -12.80 -4.62 -11.92
N LEU A 60 -12.77 -3.43 -11.35
CA LEU A 60 -13.23 -2.20 -12.02
C LEU A 60 -12.34 -1.85 -13.22
N GLY A 61 -11.02 -1.95 -13.06
CA GLY A 61 -10.09 -1.69 -14.16
C GLY A 61 -10.22 -2.69 -15.32
N LEU A 62 -10.50 -3.96 -15.05
CA LEU A 62 -10.77 -4.95 -16.08
C LEU A 62 -12.00 -4.59 -16.94
N LYS A 63 -13.05 -4.04 -16.34
CA LYS A 63 -14.22 -3.59 -17.09
C LYS A 63 -13.85 -2.54 -18.14
N ASP A 64 -13.07 -1.53 -17.76
CA ASP A 64 -12.62 -0.48 -18.68
C ASP A 64 -11.73 -1.02 -19.82
N VAL A 65 -10.96 -2.07 -19.50
CA VAL A 65 -10.08 -2.76 -20.45
C VAL A 65 -10.92 -3.51 -21.50
N PHE A 66 -11.95 -4.25 -21.08
CA PHE A 66 -12.82 -4.98 -21.99
C PHE A 66 -13.65 -4.05 -22.91
N GLU A 67 -14.04 -2.87 -22.43
CA GLU A 67 -14.77 -1.88 -23.22
C GLU A 67 -13.91 -1.20 -24.31
N LYS A 68 -12.57 -1.16 -24.13
CA LYS A 68 -11.61 -0.46 -25.01
C LYS A 68 -10.87 -1.37 -26.00
N SER A 69 -11.41 -2.52 -26.39
CA SER A 69 -10.80 -3.46 -27.37
C SER A 69 -9.36 -3.86 -26.98
N PHE A 70 -9.22 -4.47 -25.82
CA PHE A 70 -7.91 -4.89 -25.32
C PHE A 70 -7.35 -6.08 -26.11
N GLU A 71 -6.25 -5.87 -26.81
CA GLU A 71 -5.48 -6.97 -27.39
C GLU A 71 -4.63 -7.64 -26.30
N PHE A 72 -4.97 -8.88 -25.99
CA PHE A 72 -4.19 -9.69 -25.03
C PHE A 72 -2.84 -10.06 -25.65
N ASN A 73 -1.82 -9.26 -25.37
CA ASN A 73 -0.48 -9.46 -25.91
C ASN A 73 0.44 -10.14 -24.86
N TYR A 74 1.48 -10.84 -25.31
CA TYR A 74 2.51 -11.45 -24.46
C TYR A 74 3.15 -10.46 -23.47
N LEU A 75 3.21 -9.18 -23.81
CA LEU A 75 3.69 -8.10 -22.94
C LEU A 75 2.87 -7.99 -21.63
N VAL A 76 1.57 -8.24 -21.68
CA VAL A 76 0.71 -8.21 -20.49
C VAL A 76 1.07 -9.35 -19.54
N ILE A 77 1.35 -10.54 -20.07
CA ILE A 77 1.78 -11.68 -19.28
C ILE A 77 3.12 -11.39 -18.61
N ILE A 78 4.09 -10.84 -19.35
CA ILE A 78 5.39 -10.45 -18.81
C ILE A 78 5.21 -9.39 -17.71
N ALA A 79 4.34 -8.39 -17.91
CA ALA A 79 4.07 -7.36 -16.93
C ALA A 79 3.46 -7.94 -15.63
N ILE A 80 2.52 -8.88 -15.74
CA ILE A 80 1.90 -9.53 -14.58
C ILE A 80 2.94 -10.35 -13.80
N VAL A 81 3.72 -11.20 -14.49
CA VAL A 81 4.72 -12.07 -13.87
C VAL A 81 5.83 -11.23 -13.21
N SER A 82 6.35 -10.24 -13.90
CA SER A 82 7.38 -9.36 -13.33
C SER A 82 6.85 -8.58 -12.14
N SER A 83 5.65 -8.00 -12.22
CA SER A 83 5.01 -7.30 -11.10
C SER A 83 4.82 -8.20 -9.88
N PHE A 84 4.43 -9.46 -10.09
CA PHE A 84 4.30 -10.43 -9.01
C PHE A 84 5.64 -10.70 -8.33
N ILE A 85 6.70 -10.98 -9.10
CA ILE A 85 8.03 -11.28 -8.56
C ILE A 85 8.58 -10.08 -7.78
N PHE A 86 8.51 -8.87 -8.36
CA PHE A 86 8.98 -7.66 -7.70
C PHE A 86 8.19 -7.35 -6.43
N SER A 87 6.86 -7.47 -6.46
CA SER A 87 6.02 -7.24 -5.29
C SER A 87 6.29 -8.23 -4.18
N PHE A 88 6.38 -9.52 -4.51
CA PHE A 88 6.68 -10.56 -3.52
C PHE A 88 8.04 -10.32 -2.84
N THR A 89 9.07 -10.04 -3.64
CA THR A 89 10.42 -9.76 -3.15
C THR A 89 10.42 -8.51 -2.27
N THR A 90 9.79 -7.43 -2.73
CA THR A 90 9.72 -6.16 -1.99
C THR A 90 9.01 -6.32 -0.65
N VAL A 91 7.86 -7.00 -0.61
CA VAL A 91 7.13 -7.23 0.64
C VAL A 91 7.94 -8.06 1.63
N LYS A 92 8.63 -9.11 1.14
CA LYS A 92 9.50 -9.93 1.98
C LYS A 92 10.61 -9.10 2.62
N PHE A 93 11.39 -8.37 1.81
CA PHE A 93 12.46 -7.50 2.31
C PHE A 93 11.95 -6.39 3.23
N PHE A 94 10.79 -5.81 2.91
CA PHE A 94 10.20 -4.78 3.73
C PHE A 94 9.81 -5.28 5.13
N LEU A 95 9.21 -6.47 5.22
CA LEU A 95 8.87 -7.06 6.52
C LEU A 95 10.12 -7.43 7.34
N GLU A 96 11.17 -7.92 6.69
CA GLU A 96 12.45 -8.19 7.35
C GLU A 96 13.11 -6.89 7.84
N TYR A 97 13.07 -5.84 7.02
CA TYR A 97 13.60 -4.52 7.38
C TYR A 97 12.90 -3.92 8.60
N ILE A 98 11.57 -3.92 8.63
CA ILE A 98 10.80 -3.35 9.75
C ILE A 98 11.01 -4.14 11.05
N ASN A 99 11.29 -5.42 10.95
CA ASN A 99 11.59 -6.24 12.12
C ASN A 99 12.90 -5.80 12.81
N LYS A 100 13.88 -5.35 12.02
CA LYS A 100 15.21 -4.95 12.50
C LYS A 100 15.36 -3.44 12.74
N PHE A 101 14.72 -2.64 11.90
CA PHE A 101 14.91 -1.19 11.86
C PHE A 101 13.62 -0.39 12.11
N SER A 102 13.78 0.89 12.44
CA SER A 102 12.66 1.81 12.63
C SER A 102 12.10 2.30 11.28
N MET A 103 10.82 2.64 11.26
CA MET A 103 10.17 3.31 10.11
C MET A 103 10.59 4.77 9.92
N ASN A 104 11.42 5.32 10.80
CA ASN A 104 11.82 6.73 10.75
C ASN A 104 12.52 7.11 9.44
N ALA A 105 13.28 6.18 8.83
CA ALA A 105 13.92 6.42 7.54
C ALA A 105 12.91 6.75 6.43
N PHE A 106 11.73 6.09 6.43
CA PHE A 106 10.67 6.37 5.46
C PHE A 106 10.01 7.74 5.70
N VAL A 107 9.86 8.15 6.97
CA VAL A 107 9.31 9.46 7.33
C VAL A 107 10.26 10.56 6.87
N ILE A 108 11.54 10.44 7.17
CA ILE A 108 12.58 11.41 6.78
C ILE A 108 12.64 11.54 5.25
N TYR A 109 12.69 10.42 4.53
CA TYR A 109 12.66 10.42 3.07
C TYR A 109 11.46 11.18 2.50
N ARG A 110 10.25 10.94 3.04
CA ARG A 110 9.03 11.62 2.58
C ARG A 110 9.07 13.11 2.83
N ILE A 111 9.59 13.55 3.97
CA ILE A 111 9.75 14.96 4.30
C ILE A 111 10.73 15.62 3.32
N ILE A 112 11.87 15.00 3.06
CA ILE A 112 12.87 15.52 2.11
C ILE A 112 12.25 15.67 0.72
N VAL A 113 11.58 14.62 0.22
CA VAL A 113 10.92 14.67 -1.09
C VAL A 113 9.84 15.75 -1.14
N ALA A 114 9.05 15.92 -0.09
CA ALA A 114 8.03 16.96 -0.03
C ALA A 114 8.65 18.38 -0.10
N ILE A 115 9.75 18.59 0.61
CA ILE A 115 10.48 19.88 0.58
C ILE A 115 11.04 20.12 -0.83
N VAL A 116 11.69 19.12 -1.43
CA VAL A 116 12.27 19.24 -2.79
C VAL A 116 11.18 19.56 -3.81
N LEU A 117 10.05 18.85 -3.78
CA LEU A 117 8.94 19.12 -4.68
C LEU A 117 8.33 20.50 -4.46
N PHE A 118 8.22 20.95 -3.22
CA PHE A 118 7.76 22.30 -2.92
C PHE A 118 8.66 23.35 -3.58
N PHE A 119 9.97 23.22 -3.45
CA PHE A 119 10.91 24.14 -4.09
C PHE A 119 10.85 24.08 -5.62
N ILE A 120 10.69 22.91 -6.22
CA ILE A 120 10.59 22.77 -7.69
C ILE A 120 9.32 23.43 -8.24
N ILE A 121 8.21 23.39 -7.49
CA ILE A 121 6.93 23.95 -7.95
C ILE A 121 6.86 25.47 -7.75
N TYR A 122 7.51 26.00 -6.72
CA TYR A 122 7.38 27.43 -6.34
C TYR A 122 8.59 28.30 -6.72
N ILE A 123 9.66 27.73 -7.26
CA ILE A 123 10.81 28.43 -7.84
C ILE A 123 10.87 28.18 -9.34
#